data_42d521948ac5e3af9dea35c83524f7c9
#
_entry.id   42d521948ac5e3af9dea35c83524f7c9
#
_cell.length_a   1.000
_cell.length_b   1.000
_cell.length_c   1.000
_cell.angle_alpha   90.00
_cell.angle_beta   90.00
_cell.angle_gamma   90.00
#
_symmetry.space_group_name_H-M   'P 1'
#
loop_
_entity.id
_entity.type
_entity.pdbx_description
1 polymer ?
#
loop_
_entity_poly.entity_id
_entity_poly.type
_entity_poly.pdbx_seq_one_letter_code
_entity_poly.pdbx_strand_id
1 'polypeptide(L)'
;MSNNSNPNYFRLGIFVLAAIGALLTIILIFGSGQLFKKSFMVETYVKQSVTGLDAGAAVRFRGVKIGQVTSIGLSGDLYEKDIPMLKKQEYVVVRMQIFGDAIEKSHLETFIQDNLRARIRSMGITGVNYVELDFYPKVDQSYTLKYTWEPEYPVVPSMPNQADEIISGIQKLIGALNRSEERRVGKECLR
;
A
#
# COMPACT_ATOMS: atom_id res chain seq x y z
N MET A 1 50.91 -21.23 -51.17
CA MET A 1 49.40 -21.21 -51.43
C MET A 1 48.73 -20.54 -50.29
N SER A 2 48.45 -19.28 -50.49
CA SER A 2 47.70 -18.45 -49.47
C SER A 2 46.23 -18.69 -49.66
N ASN A 3 45.61 -19.36 -48.71
CA ASN A 3 44.18 -19.60 -48.72
C ASN A 3 43.49 -18.34 -48.17
N ASN A 4 43.12 -17.45 -49.08
CA ASN A 4 42.34 -16.23 -48.78
C ASN A 4 40.88 -16.64 -48.53
N SER A 5 40.57 -17.11 -47.33
CA SER A 5 39.20 -17.29 -46.87
C SER A 5 38.61 -15.91 -46.61
N ASN A 6 37.91 -15.36 -47.57
CA ASN A 6 37.10 -14.15 -47.35
C ASN A 6 36.12 -14.42 -46.21
N PRO A 7 36.29 -13.77 -45.06
CA PRO A 7 35.38 -13.98 -43.97
C PRO A 7 33.97 -13.52 -44.42
N ASN A 8 32.97 -14.40 -44.24
CA ASN A 8 31.58 -14.13 -44.62
C ASN A 8 30.93 -13.10 -43.68
N TYR A 9 31.48 -11.88 -43.66
CA TYR A 9 30.95 -10.78 -42.83
C TYR A 9 29.47 -10.54 -43.04
N PHE A 10 28.96 -10.79 -44.25
CA PHE A 10 27.53 -10.69 -44.53
C PHE A 10 26.69 -11.71 -43.74
N ARG A 11 27.16 -12.96 -43.66
CA ARG A 11 26.48 -14.01 -42.87
C ARG A 11 26.56 -13.72 -41.36
N LEU A 12 27.68 -13.19 -40.90
CA LEU A 12 27.85 -12.76 -39.51
C LEU A 12 26.88 -11.60 -39.20
N GLY A 13 26.77 -10.61 -40.09
CA GLY A 13 25.85 -9.49 -39.94
C GLY A 13 24.38 -9.93 -39.83
N ILE A 14 23.95 -10.84 -40.71
CA ILE A 14 22.57 -11.41 -40.63
C ILE A 14 22.37 -12.16 -39.32
N PHE A 15 23.33 -12.96 -38.88
CA PHE A 15 23.22 -13.68 -37.60
C PHE A 15 23.07 -12.75 -36.41
N VAL A 16 23.86 -11.68 -36.35
CA VAL A 16 23.74 -10.66 -35.26
C VAL A 16 22.40 -9.95 -35.30
N LEU A 17 21.92 -9.56 -36.49
CA LEU A 17 20.59 -8.92 -36.62
C LEU A 17 19.46 -9.87 -36.21
N ALA A 18 19.56 -11.14 -36.60
CA ALA A 18 18.57 -12.15 -36.20
C ALA A 18 18.58 -12.38 -34.68
N ALA A 19 19.75 -12.42 -34.04
CA ALA A 19 19.88 -12.57 -32.61
C ALA A 19 19.25 -11.36 -31.84
N ILE A 20 19.52 -10.14 -32.30
CA ILE A 20 18.93 -8.92 -31.73
C ILE A 20 17.39 -8.94 -31.92
N GLY A 21 16.91 -9.30 -33.11
CA GLY A 21 15.49 -9.43 -33.39
C GLY A 21 14.81 -10.47 -32.50
N ALA A 22 15.42 -11.62 -32.32
CA ALA A 22 14.92 -12.66 -31.41
C ALA A 22 14.88 -12.18 -29.94
N LEU A 23 15.94 -11.48 -29.48
CA LEU A 23 15.99 -10.92 -28.14
C LEU A 23 14.87 -9.90 -27.90
N LEU A 24 14.68 -8.98 -28.84
CA LEU A 24 13.59 -7.98 -28.78
C LEU A 24 12.21 -8.66 -28.77
N THR A 25 12.03 -9.69 -29.60
CA THR A 25 10.76 -10.44 -29.63
C THR A 25 10.49 -11.13 -28.29
N ILE A 26 11.49 -11.73 -27.68
CA ILE A 26 11.39 -12.34 -26.35
C ILE A 26 10.99 -11.29 -25.32
N ILE A 27 11.66 -10.12 -25.29
CA ILE A 27 11.35 -9.02 -24.37
C ILE A 27 9.90 -8.54 -24.56
N LEU A 28 9.42 -8.41 -25.78
CA LEU A 28 8.05 -8.01 -26.10
C LEU A 28 7.03 -9.06 -25.63
N ILE A 29 7.29 -10.34 -25.88
CA ILE A 29 6.37 -11.42 -25.47
C ILE A 29 6.28 -11.53 -23.94
N PHE A 30 7.42 -11.55 -23.24
CA PHE A 30 7.44 -11.67 -21.79
C PHE A 30 7.12 -10.36 -21.06
N GLY A 31 7.44 -9.19 -21.65
CA GLY A 31 7.13 -7.88 -21.11
C GLY A 31 5.66 -7.46 -21.26
N SER A 32 4.95 -7.97 -22.27
CA SER A 32 3.58 -7.53 -22.59
C SER A 32 2.49 -8.09 -21.66
N GLY A 33 2.76 -9.18 -20.95
CA GLY A 33 1.75 -9.88 -20.13
C GLY A 33 1.16 -9.06 -18.96
N GLN A 34 1.82 -7.99 -18.53
CA GLN A 34 1.31 -7.10 -17.48
C GLN A 34 0.79 -5.75 -18.00
N LEU A 35 1.12 -5.36 -19.23
CA LEU A 35 0.79 -4.04 -19.77
C LEU A 35 -0.68 -3.89 -20.21
N PHE A 36 -1.40 -4.98 -20.43
CA PHE A 36 -2.77 -4.97 -20.94
C PHE A 36 -3.85 -5.27 -19.88
N LYS A 37 -3.49 -5.50 -18.63
CA LYS A 37 -4.50 -5.64 -17.58
C LYS A 37 -5.12 -4.29 -17.29
N LYS A 38 -6.44 -4.19 -17.41
CA LYS A 38 -7.18 -3.02 -16.92
C LYS A 38 -6.85 -2.85 -15.45
N SER A 39 -6.37 -1.69 -15.07
CA SER A 39 -6.04 -1.37 -13.70
C SER A 39 -6.44 0.08 -13.40
N PHE A 40 -6.70 0.37 -12.16
CA PHE A 40 -7.00 1.71 -11.69
C PHE A 40 -6.24 2.01 -10.40
N MET A 41 -6.05 3.30 -10.17
CA MET A 41 -5.35 3.78 -8.99
C MET A 41 -6.32 4.10 -7.88
N VAL A 42 -5.91 3.81 -6.64
CA VAL A 42 -6.59 4.22 -5.41
C VAL A 42 -5.58 4.75 -4.42
N GLU A 43 -6.04 5.55 -3.48
CA GLU A 43 -5.24 6.05 -2.37
C GLU A 43 -5.77 5.56 -1.03
N THR A 44 -4.89 5.43 -0.07
CA THR A 44 -5.26 5.33 1.34
C THR A 44 -4.36 6.21 2.18
N TYR A 45 -4.93 6.82 3.22
CA TYR A 45 -4.22 7.72 4.13
C TYR A 45 -4.01 7.00 5.45
N VAL A 46 -2.79 7.03 5.95
CA VAL A 46 -2.40 6.33 7.18
C VAL A 46 -1.73 7.32 8.12
N LYS A 47 -2.11 7.29 9.39
CA LYS A 47 -1.51 8.15 10.43
C LYS A 47 -0.32 7.49 11.13
N GLN A 48 -0.31 6.15 11.14
CA GLN A 48 0.75 5.38 11.80
C GLN A 48 1.96 5.22 10.86
N SER A 49 3.07 4.75 11.45
CA SER A 49 4.25 4.35 10.67
C SER A 49 3.93 3.20 9.72
N VAL A 50 4.42 3.34 8.50
CA VAL A 50 4.30 2.33 7.43
C VAL A 50 5.64 1.61 7.19
N THR A 51 6.54 1.59 8.17
CA THR A 51 7.86 0.94 8.06
C THR A 51 7.71 -0.48 7.54
N GLY A 52 8.53 -0.86 6.58
CA GLY A 52 8.49 -2.17 5.92
C GLY A 52 7.45 -2.29 4.80
N LEU A 53 6.72 -1.21 4.49
CA LEU A 53 5.89 -1.11 3.30
C LEU A 53 6.66 -0.34 2.22
N ASP A 54 6.91 -0.96 1.08
CA ASP A 54 7.66 -0.38 -0.03
C ASP A 54 6.83 -0.32 -1.31
N ALA A 55 7.29 0.47 -2.28
CA ALA A 55 6.76 0.41 -3.63
C ALA A 55 6.95 -1.00 -4.20
N GLY A 56 5.93 -1.54 -4.86
CA GLY A 56 5.90 -2.95 -5.30
C GLY A 56 5.30 -3.92 -4.28
N ALA A 57 5.10 -3.50 -3.02
CA ALA A 57 4.43 -4.33 -2.02
C ALA A 57 3.04 -4.78 -2.52
N ALA A 58 2.66 -6.01 -2.17
CA ALA A 58 1.40 -6.58 -2.62
C ALA A 58 0.20 -5.85 -1.98
N VAL A 59 -0.84 -5.62 -2.77
CA VAL A 59 -2.19 -5.33 -2.27
C VAL A 59 -2.99 -6.62 -2.34
N ARG A 60 -3.58 -7.04 -1.23
CA ARG A 60 -4.29 -8.31 -1.11
C ARG A 60 -5.72 -8.09 -0.63
N PHE A 61 -6.62 -8.91 -1.13
CA PHE A 61 -7.98 -9.03 -0.62
C PHE A 61 -8.16 -10.46 -0.09
N ARG A 62 -8.37 -10.59 1.21
CA ARG A 62 -8.47 -11.92 1.87
C ARG A 62 -7.32 -12.87 1.49
N GLY A 63 -6.09 -12.34 1.42
CA GLY A 63 -4.91 -13.13 1.08
C GLY A 63 -4.59 -13.24 -0.41
N VAL A 64 -5.55 -13.00 -1.31
CA VAL A 64 -5.33 -13.04 -2.77
C VAL A 64 -4.72 -11.71 -3.24
N LYS A 65 -3.65 -11.78 -4.02
CA LYS A 65 -3.03 -10.58 -4.60
C LYS A 65 -3.93 -9.98 -5.69
N ILE A 66 -4.41 -8.76 -5.44
CA ILE A 66 -5.29 -8.01 -6.35
C ILE A 66 -4.64 -6.74 -6.91
N GLY A 67 -3.45 -6.40 -6.44
CA GLY A 67 -2.77 -5.17 -6.84
C GLY A 67 -1.38 -5.05 -6.27
N GLN A 68 -0.84 -3.85 -6.37
CA GLN A 68 0.46 -3.50 -5.80
C GLN A 68 0.52 -2.03 -5.40
N VAL A 69 1.37 -1.71 -4.41
CA VAL A 69 1.69 -0.34 -4.03
C VAL A 69 2.55 0.28 -5.13
N THR A 70 2.18 1.46 -5.60
CA THR A 70 2.93 2.20 -6.63
C THR A 70 3.85 3.26 -6.05
N SER A 71 3.37 3.98 -5.05
CA SER A 71 4.17 4.99 -4.36
C SER A 71 3.68 5.23 -2.94
N ILE A 72 4.59 5.71 -2.11
CA ILE A 72 4.34 6.11 -0.73
C ILE A 72 4.94 7.50 -0.56
N GLY A 73 4.18 8.42 0.04
CA GLY A 73 4.63 9.80 0.25
C GLY A 73 3.94 10.40 1.47
N LEU A 74 4.31 11.63 1.80
CA LEU A 74 3.67 12.40 2.86
C LEU A 74 2.63 13.34 2.26
N SER A 75 1.50 13.51 2.93
CA SER A 75 0.46 14.46 2.50
C SER A 75 1.00 15.88 2.43
N GLY A 76 1.94 16.22 3.33
CA GLY A 76 2.62 17.49 3.35
C GLY A 76 3.33 17.86 2.06
N ASP A 77 3.85 16.86 1.33
CA ASP A 77 4.58 17.06 0.07
C ASP A 77 3.68 16.92 -1.15
N LEU A 78 2.60 16.16 -1.04
CA LEU A 78 1.70 15.88 -2.16
C LEU A 78 0.57 16.91 -2.26
N TYR A 79 -0.08 17.20 -1.13
CA TYR A 79 -1.34 17.95 -1.09
C TYR A 79 -1.28 19.24 -0.26
N GLU A 80 -0.32 19.36 0.67
CA GLU A 80 -0.28 20.44 1.65
C GLU A 80 0.96 21.34 1.47
N LYS A 81 1.45 21.52 0.23
CA LYS A 81 2.68 22.29 -0.07
C LYS A 81 2.62 23.72 0.42
N ASP A 82 1.46 24.35 0.28
CA ASP A 82 1.24 25.76 0.61
C ASP A 82 0.79 25.98 2.07
N ILE A 83 0.66 24.89 2.86
CA ILE A 83 0.25 24.97 4.25
C ILE A 83 1.51 25.06 5.15
N PRO A 84 1.55 25.99 6.13
CA PRO A 84 2.64 26.04 7.10
C PRO A 84 2.82 24.71 7.84
N MET A 85 4.07 24.30 8.07
CA MET A 85 4.43 22.99 8.62
C MET A 85 3.66 22.60 9.89
N LEU A 86 3.45 23.57 10.79
CA LEU A 86 2.69 23.36 12.06
C LEU A 86 1.18 23.08 11.87
N LYS A 87 0.64 23.30 10.67
CA LYS A 87 -0.78 23.08 10.34
C LYS A 87 -1.00 21.89 9.42
N LYS A 88 0.08 21.27 8.91
CA LYS A 88 -0.01 20.07 8.08
C LYS A 88 -0.54 18.89 8.87
N GLN A 89 -1.34 18.05 8.23
CA GLN A 89 -1.90 16.85 8.85
C GLN A 89 -0.90 15.68 8.88
N GLU A 90 0.13 15.71 8.03
CA GLU A 90 1.26 14.77 7.98
C GLU A 90 0.84 13.30 7.88
N TYR A 91 -0.17 13.02 7.05
CA TYR A 91 -0.55 11.64 6.78
C TYR A 91 0.42 11.00 5.78
N VAL A 92 0.62 9.70 5.92
CA VAL A 92 1.26 8.90 4.88
C VAL A 92 0.21 8.56 3.83
N VAL A 93 0.48 8.95 2.59
CA VAL A 93 -0.35 8.66 1.41
C VAL A 93 0.23 7.43 0.74
N VAL A 94 -0.54 6.36 0.68
CA VAL A 94 -0.17 5.12 -0.01
C VAL A 94 -1.01 5.02 -1.28
N ARG A 95 -0.36 5.10 -2.44
CA ARG A 95 -0.99 4.91 -3.75
C ARG A 95 -0.86 3.48 -4.19
N MET A 96 -1.94 2.92 -4.67
CA MET A 96 -2.01 1.51 -5.04
C MET A 96 -2.65 1.35 -6.40
N GLN A 97 -2.11 0.45 -7.20
CA GLN A 97 -2.70 0.00 -8.44
C GLN A 97 -3.49 -1.28 -8.17
N ILE A 98 -4.78 -1.26 -8.46
CA ILE A 98 -5.68 -2.43 -8.35
C ILE A 98 -5.90 -3.00 -9.74
N PHE A 99 -5.78 -4.31 -9.89
CA PHE A 99 -6.03 -5.00 -11.16
C PHE A 99 -7.54 -5.15 -11.37
N GLY A 100 -8.01 -4.71 -12.52
CA GLY A 100 -9.44 -4.62 -12.82
C GLY A 100 -10.18 -5.95 -12.92
N ASP A 101 -9.44 -7.07 -13.01
CA ASP A 101 -10.01 -8.42 -12.95
C ASP A 101 -10.49 -8.80 -11.52
N ALA A 102 -10.00 -8.09 -10.50
CA ALA A 102 -10.31 -8.39 -9.10
C ALA A 102 -11.40 -7.50 -8.50
N ILE A 103 -11.36 -6.21 -8.82
CA ILE A 103 -12.35 -5.21 -8.38
C ILE A 103 -12.60 -4.27 -9.55
N GLU A 104 -13.85 -4.12 -9.93
CA GLU A 104 -14.24 -3.13 -10.94
C GLU A 104 -14.34 -1.74 -10.29
N LYS A 105 -13.75 -0.73 -10.94
CA LYS A 105 -13.75 0.66 -10.44
C LYS A 105 -15.17 1.18 -10.15
N SER A 106 -16.16 0.75 -10.94
CA SER A 106 -17.56 1.13 -10.78
C SER A 106 -18.18 0.69 -9.44
N HIS A 107 -17.68 -0.41 -8.85
CA HIS A 107 -18.18 -0.94 -7.59
C HIS A 107 -17.39 -0.47 -6.35
N LEU A 108 -16.29 0.27 -6.56
CA LEU A 108 -15.41 0.66 -5.45
C LEU A 108 -16.13 1.51 -4.40
N GLU A 109 -16.95 2.48 -4.83
CA GLU A 109 -17.71 3.33 -3.91
C GLU A 109 -18.72 2.52 -3.09
N THR A 110 -19.40 1.57 -3.71
CA THR A 110 -20.30 0.65 -3.01
C THR A 110 -19.56 -0.17 -1.97
N PHE A 111 -18.39 -0.69 -2.32
CA PHE A 111 -17.56 -1.46 -1.39
C PHE A 111 -17.05 -0.61 -0.20
N ILE A 112 -16.72 0.65 -0.45
CA ILE A 112 -16.33 1.58 0.63
C ILE A 112 -17.52 1.84 1.57
N GLN A 113 -18.74 1.98 1.03
CA GLN A 113 -19.96 2.11 1.80
C GLN A 113 -20.26 0.84 2.62
N ASP A 114 -19.98 -0.33 2.07
CA ASP A 114 -20.05 -1.63 2.73
C ASP A 114 -18.87 -1.91 3.68
N ASN A 115 -18.16 -0.85 4.07
CA ASN A 115 -17.03 -0.90 4.99
C ASN A 115 -15.79 -1.63 4.46
N LEU A 116 -15.51 -1.56 3.15
CA LEU A 116 -14.19 -1.90 2.63
C LEU A 116 -13.15 -0.94 3.22
N ARG A 117 -12.10 -1.47 3.83
CA ARG A 117 -11.02 -0.70 4.45
C ARG A 117 -9.66 -1.27 4.06
N ALA A 118 -8.66 -0.38 4.05
CA ALA A 118 -7.27 -0.73 3.86
C ALA A 118 -6.58 -0.86 5.22
N ARG A 119 -5.79 -1.91 5.40
CA ARG A 119 -4.98 -2.11 6.60
C ARG A 119 -3.57 -2.56 6.20
N ILE A 120 -2.55 -1.98 6.81
CA ILE A 120 -1.19 -2.44 6.64
C ILE A 120 -0.97 -3.64 7.55
N ARG A 121 -0.48 -4.75 6.97
CA ARG A 121 -0.21 -5.99 7.68
C ARG A 121 1.21 -6.48 7.42
N SER A 122 1.79 -7.10 8.44
CA SER A 122 3.10 -7.74 8.32
C SER A 122 2.97 -9.13 7.70
N MET A 123 3.90 -9.44 6.80
CA MET A 123 4.06 -10.76 6.21
C MET A 123 5.01 -11.59 7.09
N GLY A 124 4.48 -12.17 8.17
CA GLY A 124 5.26 -12.94 9.13
C GLY A 124 6.18 -12.05 10.00
N ILE A 125 7.34 -12.62 10.38
CA ILE A 125 8.31 -11.99 11.29
C ILE A 125 9.44 -11.23 10.56
N THR A 126 9.41 -11.20 9.24
CA THR A 126 10.50 -10.62 8.42
C THR A 126 10.48 -9.09 8.35
N GLY A 127 9.45 -8.43 8.88
CA GLY A 127 9.30 -6.99 8.82
C GLY A 127 8.78 -6.45 7.48
N VAL A 128 8.54 -7.31 6.50
CA VAL A 128 7.93 -6.91 5.22
C VAL A 128 6.43 -6.71 5.42
N ASN A 129 5.93 -5.56 4.99
CA ASN A 129 4.52 -5.22 5.08
C ASN A 129 3.84 -5.25 3.71
N TYR A 130 2.53 -5.46 3.72
CA TYR A 130 1.65 -5.40 2.56
C TYR A 130 0.35 -4.67 2.92
N VAL A 131 -0.42 -4.26 1.93
CA VAL A 131 -1.74 -3.68 2.16
C VAL A 131 -2.79 -4.76 2.00
N GLU A 132 -3.63 -4.92 3.01
CA GLU A 132 -4.81 -5.76 2.97
C GLU A 132 -6.06 -4.92 2.82
N LEU A 133 -6.88 -5.27 1.85
CA LEU A 133 -8.24 -4.76 1.71
C LEU A 133 -9.20 -5.84 2.24
N ASP A 134 -10.12 -5.46 3.12
CA ASP A 134 -11.15 -6.37 3.61
C ASP A 134 -12.38 -5.58 4.08
N PHE A 135 -13.51 -6.27 4.23
CA PHE A 135 -14.73 -5.71 4.78
C PHE A 135 -14.76 -5.85 6.30
N TYR A 136 -14.99 -4.75 6.98
CA TYR A 136 -15.05 -4.69 8.44
C TYR A 136 -16.46 -4.31 8.89
N PRO A 137 -17.32 -5.25 9.31
CA PRO A 137 -18.74 -5.00 9.59
C PRO A 137 -18.99 -4.06 10.77
N LYS A 138 -18.00 -3.86 11.63
CA LYS A 138 -18.06 -2.94 12.78
C LYS A 138 -16.85 -2.01 12.74
N VAL A 139 -16.98 -0.93 11.98
CA VAL A 139 -15.95 0.12 11.97
C VAL A 139 -16.40 1.22 12.91
N ASP A 140 -15.58 1.51 13.91
CA ASP A 140 -15.72 2.73 14.68
C ASP A 140 -15.42 3.93 13.76
N GLN A 141 -16.38 4.83 13.59
CA GLN A 141 -16.22 6.03 12.75
C GLN A 141 -15.05 6.93 13.19
N SER A 142 -14.56 6.76 14.43
CA SER A 142 -13.38 7.46 14.94
C SER A 142 -12.10 7.17 14.14
N TYR A 143 -12.05 6.06 13.40
CA TYR A 143 -10.91 5.71 12.55
C TYR A 143 -10.93 6.37 11.17
N THR A 144 -12.03 7.02 10.78
CA THR A 144 -12.07 7.72 9.51
C THR A 144 -11.22 9.00 9.59
N LEU A 145 -10.11 9.02 8.90
CA LEU A 145 -9.23 10.18 8.84
C LEU A 145 -9.92 11.31 8.07
N LYS A 146 -9.92 12.50 8.65
CA LYS A 146 -10.43 13.70 8.00
C LYS A 146 -9.27 14.39 7.28
N TYR A 147 -9.46 14.72 6.03
CA TYR A 147 -8.50 15.48 5.21
C TYR A 147 -9.20 16.68 4.57
N THR A 148 -8.44 17.73 4.25
CA THR A 148 -8.96 19.01 3.75
C THR A 148 -8.66 19.24 2.27
N TRP A 149 -7.90 18.34 1.64
CA TRP A 149 -7.53 18.42 0.22
C TRP A 149 -8.44 17.57 -0.66
N GLU A 150 -8.41 17.83 -1.95
CA GLU A 150 -9.06 17.00 -2.95
C GLU A 150 -8.11 15.85 -3.36
N PRO A 151 -8.51 14.59 -3.20
CA PRO A 151 -7.70 13.44 -3.57
C PRO A 151 -7.50 13.32 -5.08
N GLU A 152 -6.31 12.92 -5.52
CA GLU A 152 -6.03 12.64 -6.94
C GLU A 152 -6.72 11.34 -7.40
N TYR A 153 -6.85 10.38 -6.51
CA TYR A 153 -7.47 9.08 -6.78
C TYR A 153 -8.55 8.75 -5.73
N PRO A 154 -9.50 7.84 -6.03
CA PRO A 154 -10.48 7.39 -5.07
C PRO A 154 -9.81 6.90 -3.78
N VAL A 155 -10.33 7.31 -2.64
CA VAL A 155 -9.74 7.01 -1.32
C VAL A 155 -10.43 5.82 -0.68
N VAL A 156 -9.66 4.77 -0.40
CA VAL A 156 -10.09 3.67 0.47
C VAL A 156 -9.70 4.01 1.90
N PRO A 157 -10.66 4.18 2.84
CA PRO A 157 -10.31 4.53 4.21
C PRO A 157 -9.45 3.47 4.88
N SER A 158 -8.46 3.90 5.68
CA SER A 158 -7.57 3.00 6.40
C SER A 158 -8.11 2.58 7.77
N MET A 159 -7.64 1.44 8.24
CA MET A 159 -7.81 0.96 9.61
C MET A 159 -6.45 0.93 10.32
N PRO A 160 -6.41 1.11 11.66
CA PRO A 160 -5.19 0.93 12.43
C PRO A 160 -4.61 -0.46 12.27
N ASN A 161 -3.29 -0.59 12.44
CA ASN A 161 -2.64 -1.89 12.51
C ASN A 161 -3.11 -2.66 13.76
N GLN A 162 -3.20 -3.99 13.69
CA GLN A 162 -3.59 -4.82 14.83
C GLN A 162 -2.65 -4.66 16.04
N ALA A 163 -1.36 -4.48 15.80
CA ALA A 163 -0.39 -4.23 16.86
C ALA A 163 -0.73 -2.94 17.66
N ASP A 164 -1.09 -1.86 16.96
CA ASP A 164 -1.45 -0.60 17.59
C ASP A 164 -2.79 -0.70 18.35
N GLU A 165 -3.73 -1.49 17.86
CA GLU A 165 -4.99 -1.79 18.57
C GLU A 165 -4.73 -2.54 19.88
N ILE A 166 -3.84 -3.54 19.86
CA ILE A 166 -3.46 -4.30 21.06
C ILE A 166 -2.74 -3.39 22.06
N ILE A 167 -1.75 -2.62 21.61
CA ILE A 167 -0.99 -1.71 22.48
C ILE A 167 -1.92 -0.66 23.11
N SER A 168 -2.82 -0.07 22.32
CA SER A 168 -3.79 0.90 22.85
C SER A 168 -4.78 0.27 23.82
N GLY A 169 -5.18 -0.98 23.58
CA GLY A 169 -6.01 -1.77 24.51
C GLY A 169 -5.31 -2.04 25.82
N ILE A 170 -4.03 -2.45 25.80
CA ILE A 170 -3.21 -2.66 27.00
C ILE A 170 -3.04 -1.35 27.76
N GLN A 171 -2.72 -0.24 27.09
CA GLN A 171 -2.59 1.07 27.73
C GLN A 171 -3.89 1.52 28.43
N LYS A 172 -5.05 1.29 27.81
CA LYS A 172 -6.35 1.56 28.43
C LYS A 172 -6.59 0.70 29.67
N LEU A 173 -6.19 -0.57 29.65
CA LEU A 173 -6.30 -1.46 30.80
C LEU A 173 -5.38 -1.01 31.95
N ILE A 174 -4.12 -0.68 31.65
CA ILE A 174 -3.16 -0.15 32.67
C ILE A 174 -3.70 1.15 33.26
N GLY A 175 -4.21 2.07 32.46
CA GLY A 175 -4.80 3.32 32.93
C GLY A 175 -6.04 3.12 33.80
N ALA A 176 -6.85 2.09 33.51
CA ALA A 176 -8.00 1.72 34.34
C ALA A 176 -7.59 1.12 35.69
N LEU A 177 -6.53 0.28 35.69
CA LEU A 177 -5.96 -0.29 36.92
C LEU A 177 -5.38 0.76 37.84
N ASN A 178 -4.54 1.68 37.32
CA ASN A 178 -3.98 2.77 38.10
C ASN A 178 -5.06 3.66 38.73
N ARG A 179 -6.12 3.96 37.97
CA ARG A 179 -7.26 4.75 38.47
C ARG A 179 -8.04 4.02 39.58
N SER A 180 -8.08 2.66 39.51
CA SER A 180 -8.72 1.85 40.55
C SER A 180 -7.90 1.79 41.82
N GLU A 181 -6.57 1.79 41.75
CA GLU A 181 -5.66 1.83 42.88
C GLU A 181 -5.69 3.20 43.57
N GLU A 182 -5.66 4.32 42.84
CA GLU A 182 -5.81 5.66 43.41
C GLU A 182 -7.13 5.82 44.16
N ARG A 183 -8.22 5.23 43.72
CA ARG A 183 -9.50 5.22 44.40
C ARG A 183 -9.46 4.39 45.73
N ARG A 184 -8.65 3.33 45.77
CA ARG A 184 -8.48 2.51 46.96
C ARG A 184 -7.66 3.24 48.04
N VAL A 185 -6.51 3.79 47.62
CA VAL A 185 -5.61 4.54 48.53
C VAL A 185 -6.32 5.78 49.08
N GLY A 186 -7.07 6.52 48.27
CA GLY A 186 -7.85 7.68 48.70
C GLY A 186 -8.96 7.36 49.74
N LYS A 187 -9.48 6.11 49.74
CA LYS A 187 -10.46 5.68 50.76
C LYS A 187 -9.83 5.20 52.06
N GLU A 188 -8.58 4.72 52.06
CA GLU A 188 -7.85 4.31 53.27
C GLU A 188 -7.28 5.50 54.02
N CYS A 189 -6.99 6.63 53.37
CA CYS A 189 -6.54 7.85 54.01
C CYS A 189 -7.65 8.69 54.71
N LEU A 190 -8.92 8.32 54.55
CA LEU A 190 -10.07 9.01 55.12
C LEU A 190 -10.73 8.23 56.30
N ARG A 191 -10.07 7.23 56.84
CA ARG A 191 -10.44 6.51 58.06
C ARG A 191 -9.44 6.79 59.21
#